data_bb3fd61e1511cbbc68e840f44eb560a4
#
_entry.id   bb3fd61e1511cbbc68e840f44eb560a4
#
_cell.length_a   1.000
_cell.length_b   1.000
_cell.length_c   1.000
_cell.angle_alpha   90.00
_cell.angle_beta   90.00
_cell.angle_gamma   90.00
#
_symmetry.space_group_name_H-M   'P 1'
#
loop_
_entity.id
_entity.type
_entity.pdbx_description
1 polymer ?
#
loop_
_entity_poly.entity_id
_entity_poly.type
_entity_poly.pdbx_seq_one_letter_code
_entity_poly.pdbx_strand_id
1 'polypeptide(L)'
;SKNKKYSLSQVSREAVSKLQDNMVVKLYSSKDLPAEMVALDRYVKDLLEEYKQAGKGKFHYEFISGPTQEDLKNKARQYGIGVMYFRIFENDKTTTKEVIYGLVFEYQGNFESMNVLPKMQNQLEYEMTLKIQKITRYTLPDITVFVDTLYTLMPKQKYESELYSNYNVHFTNLVEPPAKTPVMIVHSGYDSLSVTQLYNLDQFLMQGGKLVVLADKIFSDSETVIEIHSNLFDFLENNGIKLSSDI
;
A
#
# COMPACT_ATOMS: atom_id res chain seq x y z
N SER A 1 -2.19 -25.76 -21.76
CA SER A 1 -2.54 -24.87 -20.64
C SER A 1 -2.29 -25.60 -19.33
N LYS A 2 -1.04 -25.57 -18.84
CA LYS A 2 -0.66 -26.19 -17.57
C LYS A 2 -0.68 -25.10 -16.48
N ASN A 3 -1.53 -25.34 -15.47
CA ASN A 3 -1.56 -24.71 -14.14
C ASN A 3 -1.40 -23.17 -14.09
N LYS A 4 -2.48 -22.43 -14.36
CA LYS A 4 -2.65 -21.09 -13.82
C LYS A 4 -2.86 -21.20 -12.30
N LYS A 5 -1.76 -21.21 -11.56
CA LYS A 5 -1.78 -21.26 -10.09
C LYS A 5 -2.11 -19.90 -9.48
N TYR A 6 -1.86 -18.83 -10.21
CA TYR A 6 -2.12 -17.45 -9.82
C TYR A 6 -2.66 -16.67 -11.04
N SER A 7 -3.73 -15.95 -10.86
CA SER A 7 -4.26 -15.00 -11.85
C SER A 7 -4.32 -13.63 -11.18
N LEU A 8 -3.86 -12.59 -11.90
CA LEU A 8 -3.97 -11.23 -11.40
C LEU A 8 -5.41 -10.84 -11.05
N SER A 9 -5.57 -10.05 -10.00
CA SER A 9 -6.84 -9.38 -9.68
C SER A 9 -7.29 -8.48 -10.84
N GLN A 10 -8.57 -8.12 -10.86
CA GLN A 10 -9.09 -7.21 -11.88
C GLN A 10 -8.36 -5.85 -11.84
N VAL A 11 -8.09 -5.32 -10.64
CA VAL A 11 -7.41 -4.03 -10.46
C VAL A 11 -6.00 -4.07 -11.04
N SER A 12 -5.25 -5.15 -10.80
CA SER A 12 -3.88 -5.32 -11.31
C SER A 12 -3.87 -5.43 -12.84
N ARG A 13 -4.81 -6.20 -13.42
CA ARG A 13 -4.96 -6.29 -14.88
C ARG A 13 -5.31 -4.94 -15.51
N GLU A 14 -6.23 -4.19 -14.90
CA GLU A 14 -6.61 -2.88 -15.40
C GLU A 14 -5.45 -1.89 -15.35
N ALA A 15 -4.63 -1.91 -14.29
CA ALA A 15 -3.49 -1.02 -14.14
C ALA A 15 -2.51 -1.12 -15.33
N VAL A 16 -2.20 -2.33 -15.79
CA VAL A 16 -1.25 -2.52 -16.91
C VAL A 16 -1.91 -2.51 -18.28
N SER A 17 -3.20 -2.87 -18.38
CA SER A 17 -3.92 -2.85 -19.67
C SER A 17 -4.18 -1.44 -20.20
N LYS A 18 -4.09 -0.42 -19.33
CA LYS A 18 -4.29 1.00 -19.63
C LYS A 18 -2.97 1.77 -19.85
N LEU A 19 -1.82 1.09 -19.85
CA LEU A 19 -0.54 1.73 -20.11
C LEU A 19 -0.56 2.45 -21.47
N GLN A 20 -0.15 3.72 -21.47
CA GLN A 20 -0.07 4.53 -22.69
C GLN A 20 1.26 4.34 -23.42
N ASP A 21 2.31 3.98 -22.66
CA ASP A 21 3.67 3.78 -23.17
C ASP A 21 4.27 2.48 -22.60
N ASN A 22 5.47 2.11 -23.05
CA ASN A 22 6.18 0.95 -22.57
C ASN A 22 6.64 1.12 -21.13
N MET A 23 6.32 0.15 -20.30
CA MET A 23 6.86 -0.01 -18.94
C MET A 23 7.86 -1.14 -18.95
N VAL A 24 9.02 -0.93 -18.32
CA VAL A 24 10.03 -1.95 -18.12
C VAL A 24 10.21 -2.19 -16.62
N VAL A 25 10.02 -3.43 -16.19
CA VAL A 25 10.25 -3.83 -14.79
C VAL A 25 11.52 -4.65 -14.71
N LYS A 26 12.49 -4.19 -13.90
CA LYS A 26 13.77 -4.83 -13.71
C LYS A 26 13.81 -5.55 -12.38
N LEU A 27 14.01 -6.87 -12.39
CA LEU A 27 14.25 -7.67 -11.20
C LEU A 27 15.75 -7.76 -10.92
N TYR A 28 16.19 -7.06 -9.88
CA TYR A 28 17.54 -7.17 -9.33
C TYR A 28 17.60 -8.36 -8.39
N SER A 29 18.41 -9.37 -8.68
CA SER A 29 18.47 -10.59 -7.90
C SER A 29 19.91 -11.09 -7.76
N SER A 30 20.33 -11.37 -6.53
CA SER A 30 21.54 -12.13 -6.24
C SER A 30 21.46 -13.52 -6.89
N LYS A 31 22.59 -14.05 -7.37
CA LYS A 31 22.63 -15.35 -8.07
C LYS A 31 22.19 -16.51 -7.17
N ASP A 32 22.72 -16.53 -5.95
CA ASP A 32 22.45 -17.58 -4.97
C ASP A 32 21.48 -17.09 -3.91
N LEU A 33 20.20 -17.40 -4.07
CA LEU A 33 19.18 -17.05 -3.11
C LEU A 33 19.13 -18.08 -1.97
N PRO A 34 18.89 -17.65 -0.71
CA PRO A 34 18.56 -18.54 0.40
C PRO A 34 17.34 -19.40 0.10
N ALA A 35 17.25 -20.59 0.72
CA ALA A 35 16.15 -21.51 0.51
C ALA A 35 14.76 -20.87 0.75
N GLU A 36 14.66 -20.00 1.75
CA GLU A 36 13.43 -19.26 2.08
C GLU A 36 13.00 -18.25 1.01
N MET A 37 13.91 -17.83 0.11
CA MET A 37 13.62 -16.93 -1.00
C MET A 37 13.20 -17.65 -2.30
N VAL A 38 13.45 -18.95 -2.42
CA VAL A 38 13.23 -19.70 -3.68
C VAL A 38 11.74 -19.70 -4.10
N ALA A 39 10.85 -19.90 -3.14
CA ALA A 39 9.40 -19.87 -3.43
C ALA A 39 8.92 -18.46 -3.82
N LEU A 40 9.45 -17.44 -3.14
CA LEU A 40 9.16 -16.04 -3.44
C LEU A 40 9.68 -15.64 -4.83
N ASP A 41 10.92 -16.02 -5.18
CA ASP A 41 11.52 -15.76 -6.50
C ASP A 41 10.66 -16.33 -7.63
N ARG A 42 10.20 -17.57 -7.46
CA ARG A 42 9.27 -18.18 -8.41
C ARG A 42 7.98 -17.38 -8.53
N TYR A 43 7.39 -17.00 -7.41
CA TYR A 43 6.14 -16.22 -7.38
C TYR A 43 6.30 -14.85 -8.04
N VAL A 44 7.41 -14.14 -7.79
CA VAL A 44 7.74 -12.87 -8.47
C VAL A 44 7.78 -13.05 -9.98
N LYS A 45 8.48 -14.09 -10.45
CA LYS A 45 8.61 -14.38 -11.89
C LYS A 45 7.27 -14.74 -12.53
N ASP A 46 6.43 -15.50 -11.83
CA ASP A 46 5.07 -15.83 -12.27
C ASP A 46 4.21 -14.57 -12.38
N LEU A 47 4.26 -13.66 -11.37
CA LEU A 47 3.56 -12.39 -11.42
C LEU A 47 4.02 -11.50 -12.57
N LEU A 48 5.33 -11.37 -12.81
CA LEU A 48 5.87 -10.58 -13.92
C LEU A 48 5.35 -11.10 -15.28
N GLU A 49 5.25 -12.41 -15.46
CA GLU A 49 4.68 -12.99 -16.66
C GLU A 49 3.18 -12.71 -16.81
N GLU A 50 2.41 -12.81 -15.71
CA GLU A 50 0.97 -12.46 -15.71
C GLU A 50 0.75 -10.96 -16.03
N TYR A 51 1.57 -10.05 -15.48
CA TYR A 51 1.53 -8.63 -15.82
C TYR A 51 1.87 -8.38 -17.29
N LYS A 52 2.88 -9.07 -17.83
CA LYS A 52 3.26 -8.99 -19.24
C LYS A 52 2.11 -9.39 -20.16
N GLN A 53 1.44 -10.50 -19.85
CA GLN A 53 0.28 -10.96 -20.63
C GLN A 53 -0.88 -9.94 -20.56
N ALA A 54 -1.15 -9.38 -19.37
CA ALA A 54 -2.21 -8.38 -19.19
C ALA A 54 -1.87 -7.02 -19.80
N GLY A 55 -0.59 -6.69 -19.94
CA GLY A 55 -0.09 -5.39 -20.43
C GLY A 55 -0.19 -5.18 -21.95
N LYS A 56 -0.71 -6.15 -22.69
CA LYS A 56 -1.01 -6.03 -24.13
C LYS A 56 0.19 -5.52 -24.96
N GLY A 57 1.38 -6.00 -24.65
CA GLY A 57 2.61 -5.64 -25.35
C GLY A 57 3.29 -4.36 -24.85
N LYS A 58 2.76 -3.68 -23.82
CA LYS A 58 3.39 -2.49 -23.23
C LYS A 58 4.05 -2.74 -21.88
N PHE A 59 3.92 -3.92 -21.30
CA PHE A 59 4.61 -4.31 -20.08
C PHE A 59 5.73 -5.30 -20.41
N HIS A 60 6.95 -4.94 -20.06
CA HIS A 60 8.16 -5.75 -20.28
C HIS A 60 8.87 -5.97 -18.95
N TYR A 61 9.65 -7.02 -18.84
CA TYR A 61 10.51 -7.23 -17.68
C TYR A 61 11.88 -7.78 -18.08
N GLU A 62 12.86 -7.50 -17.23
CA GLU A 62 14.24 -7.92 -17.39
C GLU A 62 14.78 -8.45 -16.06
N PHE A 63 15.68 -9.44 -16.12
CA PHE A 63 16.41 -9.93 -14.96
C PHE A 63 17.81 -9.32 -14.95
N ILE A 64 18.10 -8.58 -13.88
CA ILE A 64 19.37 -7.90 -13.71
C ILE A 64 20.22 -8.67 -12.72
N SER A 65 21.36 -9.15 -13.20
CA SER A 65 22.42 -9.72 -12.38
C SER A 65 23.74 -8.98 -12.67
N GLY A 66 24.65 -8.97 -11.72
CA GLY A 66 26.01 -8.41 -11.92
C GLY A 66 27.01 -9.54 -12.19
N PRO A 67 28.17 -9.23 -12.79
CA PRO A 67 29.32 -10.14 -12.81
C PRO A 67 29.70 -10.58 -11.40
N THR A 68 29.68 -9.65 -10.45
CA THR A 68 29.92 -9.86 -9.03
C THR A 68 28.73 -9.38 -8.19
N GLN A 69 28.68 -9.79 -6.92
CA GLN A 69 27.69 -9.31 -5.95
C GLN A 69 27.83 -7.79 -5.71
N GLU A 70 29.07 -7.27 -5.70
CA GLU A 70 29.32 -5.85 -5.51
C GLU A 70 28.84 -5.00 -6.71
N ASP A 71 29.00 -5.48 -7.94
CA ASP A 71 28.46 -4.80 -9.12
C ASP A 71 26.93 -4.74 -9.09
N LEU A 72 26.28 -5.84 -8.68
CA LEU A 72 24.82 -5.86 -8.50
C LEU A 72 24.37 -4.87 -7.42
N LYS A 73 25.07 -4.83 -6.29
CA LYS A 73 24.81 -3.94 -5.17
C LYS A 73 24.90 -2.47 -5.58
N ASN A 74 25.96 -2.12 -6.33
CA ASN A 74 26.15 -0.74 -6.80
C ASN A 74 25.05 -0.32 -7.79
N LYS A 75 24.64 -1.19 -8.71
CA LYS A 75 23.53 -0.94 -9.62
C LYS A 75 22.19 -0.81 -8.88
N ALA A 76 21.90 -1.71 -7.94
CA ALA A 76 20.66 -1.74 -7.19
C ALA A 76 20.49 -0.51 -6.28
N ARG A 77 21.60 -0.05 -5.66
CA ARG A 77 21.62 1.12 -4.77
C ARG A 77 21.16 2.40 -5.46
N GLN A 78 21.45 2.57 -6.76
CA GLN A 78 21.03 3.74 -7.54
C GLN A 78 19.50 3.91 -7.57
N TYR A 79 18.78 2.80 -7.40
CA TYR A 79 17.32 2.76 -7.34
C TYR A 79 16.77 2.61 -5.93
N GLY A 80 17.61 2.74 -4.89
CA GLY A 80 17.20 2.59 -3.50
C GLY A 80 16.95 1.14 -3.06
N ILE A 81 17.37 0.14 -3.86
CA ILE A 81 17.29 -1.27 -3.45
C ILE A 81 18.43 -1.56 -2.51
N GLY A 82 18.10 -1.96 -1.28
CA GLY A 82 19.03 -2.26 -0.21
C GLY A 82 19.48 -3.72 -0.19
N VAL A 83 20.49 -3.98 0.65
CA VAL A 83 21.00 -5.32 0.96
C VAL A 83 20.20 -5.90 2.12
N MET A 84 19.77 -7.14 1.99
CA MET A 84 19.17 -7.94 3.05
C MET A 84 20.20 -8.93 3.60
N TYR A 85 20.10 -9.24 4.87
CA TYR A 85 21.00 -10.16 5.57
C TYR A 85 20.24 -11.37 6.06
N PHE A 86 20.63 -12.54 5.59
CA PHE A 86 20.05 -13.85 5.97
C PHE A 86 21.04 -14.65 6.81
N ARG A 87 20.59 -15.17 7.94
CA ARG A 87 21.38 -16.13 8.73
C ARG A 87 21.17 -17.54 8.17
N ILE A 88 22.25 -18.16 7.76
CA ILE A 88 22.25 -19.52 7.22
C ILE A 88 22.94 -20.42 8.21
N PHE A 89 22.31 -21.54 8.53
CA PHE A 89 22.84 -22.57 9.41
C PHE A 89 23.30 -23.75 8.55
N GLU A 90 24.60 -23.92 8.37
CA GLU A 90 25.19 -25.05 7.63
C GLU A 90 26.32 -25.65 8.44
N ASN A 91 26.31 -26.99 8.59
CA ASN A 91 27.38 -27.75 9.24
C ASN A 91 27.83 -27.17 10.60
N ASP A 92 26.88 -26.91 11.51
CA ASP A 92 27.07 -26.34 12.85
C ASP A 92 27.71 -24.93 12.87
N LYS A 93 27.73 -24.26 11.73
CA LYS A 93 28.17 -22.86 11.60
C LYS A 93 27.03 -21.96 11.18
N THR A 94 26.96 -20.80 11.85
CA THR A 94 26.09 -19.71 11.44
C THR A 94 26.87 -18.76 10.55
N THR A 95 26.41 -18.56 9.32
CA THR A 95 26.96 -17.56 8.39
C THR A 95 25.89 -16.52 8.06
N THR A 96 26.34 -15.31 7.73
CA THR A 96 25.44 -14.25 7.25
C THR A 96 25.63 -14.11 5.74
N LYS A 97 24.54 -14.22 5.00
CA LYS A 97 24.52 -14.05 3.55
C LYS A 97 23.87 -12.71 3.18
N GLU A 98 24.59 -11.93 2.37
CA GLU A 98 24.05 -10.71 1.77
C GLU A 98 23.23 -11.05 0.52
N VAL A 99 22.01 -10.55 0.45
CA VAL A 99 21.09 -10.79 -0.67
C VAL A 99 20.53 -9.45 -1.15
N ILE A 100 20.57 -9.26 -2.45
CA ILE A 100 19.89 -8.17 -3.13
C ILE A 100 18.70 -8.79 -3.86
N TYR A 101 17.51 -8.29 -3.56
CA TYR A 101 16.30 -8.72 -4.22
C TYR A 101 15.26 -7.62 -4.23
N GLY A 102 14.95 -7.09 -5.42
CA GLY A 102 14.04 -5.96 -5.55
C GLY A 102 13.62 -5.70 -6.98
N LEU A 103 12.56 -4.93 -7.13
CA LEU A 103 11.97 -4.55 -8.40
C LEU A 103 12.14 -3.05 -8.64
N VAL A 104 12.46 -2.68 -9.87
CA VAL A 104 12.46 -1.30 -10.37
C VAL A 104 11.47 -1.22 -11.53
N PHE A 105 10.51 -0.32 -11.43
CA PHE A 105 9.51 -0.03 -12.44
C PHE A 105 9.94 1.24 -13.17
N GLU A 106 10.19 1.18 -14.46
CA GLU A 106 10.57 2.33 -15.28
C GLU A 106 9.45 2.66 -16.27
N TYR A 107 9.05 3.92 -16.31
CA TYR A 107 7.99 4.40 -17.19
C TYR A 107 8.20 5.88 -17.54
N GLN A 108 8.27 6.22 -18.83
CA GLN A 108 8.42 7.59 -19.32
C GLN A 108 9.56 8.40 -18.65
N GLY A 109 10.70 7.75 -18.42
CA GLY A 109 11.87 8.40 -17.82
C GLY A 109 11.84 8.53 -16.29
N ASN A 110 10.75 8.11 -15.63
CA ASN A 110 10.63 8.03 -14.19
C ASN A 110 10.83 6.59 -13.71
N PHE A 111 11.11 6.42 -12.42
CA PHE A 111 11.15 5.09 -11.82
C PHE A 111 10.51 5.07 -10.42
N GLU A 112 9.97 3.91 -10.07
CA GLU A 112 9.61 3.50 -8.71
C GLU A 112 10.35 2.21 -8.40
N SER A 113 10.66 1.98 -7.13
CA SER A 113 11.34 0.76 -6.73
C SER A 113 10.75 0.16 -5.46
N MET A 114 11.04 -1.10 -5.22
CA MET A 114 10.69 -1.78 -3.97
C MET A 114 11.66 -2.91 -3.67
N ASN A 115 12.04 -3.03 -2.39
CA ASN A 115 12.67 -4.25 -1.90
C ASN A 115 11.60 -5.34 -1.75
N VAL A 116 11.91 -6.56 -2.16
CA VAL A 116 10.99 -7.69 -2.04
C VAL A 116 11.46 -8.60 -0.93
N LEU A 117 10.67 -8.68 0.14
CA LEU A 117 10.97 -9.42 1.36
C LEU A 117 10.12 -10.70 1.44
N PRO A 118 10.58 -11.79 2.09
CA PRO A 118 9.80 -13.02 2.23
C PRO A 118 8.40 -12.81 2.83
N LYS A 119 8.28 -11.93 3.83
CA LYS A 119 7.00 -11.59 4.48
C LYS A 119 5.97 -10.92 3.57
N MET A 120 6.41 -10.40 2.40
CA MET A 120 5.53 -9.69 1.46
C MET A 120 4.81 -10.62 0.48
N GLN A 121 5.05 -11.92 0.51
CA GLN A 121 4.53 -12.84 -0.51
C GLN A 121 3.01 -12.70 -0.73
N ASN A 122 2.23 -12.57 0.34
CA ASN A 122 0.77 -12.45 0.25
C ASN A 122 0.28 -11.06 -0.21
N GLN A 123 1.14 -10.05 -0.19
CA GLN A 123 0.82 -8.66 -0.55
C GLN A 123 1.56 -8.21 -1.81
N LEU A 124 2.38 -9.06 -2.40
CA LEU A 124 3.30 -8.69 -3.46
C LEU A 124 2.58 -8.15 -4.70
N GLU A 125 1.50 -8.80 -5.14
CA GLU A 125 0.69 -8.31 -6.27
C GLU A 125 0.14 -6.91 -5.99
N TYR A 126 -0.38 -6.69 -4.77
CA TYR A 126 -0.91 -5.39 -4.34
C TYR A 126 0.19 -4.32 -4.37
N GLU A 127 1.35 -4.58 -3.76
CA GLU A 127 2.48 -3.65 -3.72
C GLU A 127 3.01 -3.31 -5.12
N MET A 128 3.15 -4.30 -5.99
CA MET A 128 3.54 -4.09 -7.39
C MET A 128 2.51 -3.23 -8.12
N THR A 129 1.22 -3.50 -7.94
CA THR A 129 0.14 -2.73 -8.56
C THR A 129 0.15 -1.28 -8.08
N LEU A 130 0.38 -1.03 -6.80
CA LEU A 130 0.53 0.33 -6.27
C LEU A 130 1.69 1.07 -6.93
N LYS A 131 2.85 0.42 -7.12
CA LYS A 131 4.00 1.03 -7.82
C LYS A 131 3.67 1.37 -9.27
N ILE A 132 3.02 0.45 -9.98
CA ILE A 132 2.56 0.67 -11.35
C ILE A 132 1.57 1.84 -11.41
N GLN A 133 0.58 1.87 -10.55
CA GLN A 133 -0.39 2.95 -10.51
C GLN A 133 0.25 4.30 -10.16
N LYS A 134 1.19 4.32 -9.23
CA LYS A 134 1.89 5.54 -8.82
C LYS A 134 2.69 6.14 -9.97
N ILE A 135 3.49 5.33 -10.67
CA ILE A 135 4.36 5.81 -11.74
C ILE A 135 3.59 6.18 -13.02
N THR A 136 2.40 5.61 -13.22
CA THR A 136 1.56 5.88 -14.40
C THR A 136 0.57 7.03 -14.22
N ARG A 137 0.45 7.57 -13.00
CA ARG A 137 -0.45 8.70 -12.70
C ARG A 137 0.22 10.02 -12.99
N TYR A 138 -0.46 10.89 -13.70
CA TYR A 138 -0.04 12.28 -13.90
C TYR A 138 -0.38 13.17 -12.71
N THR A 139 -1.42 12.79 -11.95
CA THR A 139 -1.89 13.51 -10.75
C THR A 139 -2.27 12.52 -9.67
N LEU A 140 -1.96 12.87 -8.41
CA LEU A 140 -2.44 12.10 -7.27
C LEU A 140 -3.95 12.29 -7.13
N PRO A 141 -4.71 11.22 -6.79
CA PRO A 141 -6.14 11.37 -6.49
C PRO A 141 -6.35 12.21 -5.23
N ASP A 142 -7.37 13.07 -5.27
CA ASP A 142 -7.75 13.88 -4.13
C ASP A 142 -8.54 13.05 -3.11
N ILE A 143 -8.21 13.23 -1.83
CA ILE A 143 -8.96 12.71 -0.69
C ILE A 143 -9.13 13.80 0.37
N THR A 144 -10.24 13.73 1.11
CA THR A 144 -10.43 14.53 2.31
C THR A 144 -10.16 13.69 3.55
N VAL A 145 -9.59 14.30 4.58
CA VAL A 145 -9.29 13.63 5.86
C VAL A 145 -9.81 14.48 7.00
N PHE A 146 -10.68 13.90 7.81
CA PHE A 146 -11.09 14.42 9.11
C PHE A 146 -10.48 13.55 10.21
N VAL A 147 -9.84 14.20 11.17
CA VAL A 147 -9.21 13.56 12.32
C VAL A 147 -9.71 14.24 13.60
N ASP A 148 -10.19 13.45 14.53
CA ASP A 148 -10.60 13.86 15.86
C ASP A 148 -9.43 14.47 16.66
N THR A 149 -9.74 15.35 17.63
CA THR A 149 -8.76 16.06 18.46
C THR A 149 -7.84 15.12 19.23
N LEU A 150 -8.30 13.99 19.71
CA LEU A 150 -7.47 13.02 20.42
C LEU A 150 -6.45 12.31 19.52
N TYR A 151 -6.77 12.09 18.26
CA TYR A 151 -5.81 11.55 17.29
C TYR A 151 -4.70 12.54 16.91
N THR A 152 -4.87 13.83 17.18
CA THR A 152 -3.80 14.82 16.97
C THR A 152 -2.62 14.60 17.91
N LEU A 153 -2.78 13.84 18.98
CA LEU A 153 -1.75 13.53 19.97
C LEU A 153 -0.94 12.25 19.63
N MET A 154 -1.38 11.46 18.65
CA MET A 154 -0.65 10.26 18.24
C MET A 154 0.47 10.55 17.23
N PRO A 155 1.52 9.69 17.14
CA PRO A 155 2.62 9.89 16.19
C PRO A 155 2.10 9.86 14.74
N LYS A 156 1.80 11.02 14.19
CA LYS A 156 1.24 11.23 12.85
C LYS A 156 2.16 10.79 11.70
N GLN A 157 3.47 10.76 11.93
CA GLN A 157 4.50 10.74 10.88
C GLN A 157 4.39 9.58 9.88
N LYS A 158 4.07 8.37 10.31
CA LYS A 158 4.00 7.22 9.41
C LYS A 158 2.72 7.20 8.57
N TYR A 159 1.59 7.45 9.20
CA TYR A 159 0.28 7.51 8.56
C TYR A 159 0.19 8.65 7.54
N GLU A 160 0.65 9.85 7.92
CA GLU A 160 0.66 11.00 7.03
C GLU A 160 1.60 10.80 5.84
N SER A 161 2.80 10.24 6.05
CA SER A 161 3.76 10.01 4.96
C SER A 161 3.22 9.07 3.89
N GLU A 162 2.50 8.03 4.27
CA GLU A 162 1.87 7.09 3.35
C GLU A 162 0.71 7.74 2.57
N LEU A 163 -0.11 8.54 3.24
CA LEU A 163 -1.18 9.28 2.57
C LEU A 163 -0.63 10.29 1.56
N TYR A 164 0.32 11.14 1.97
CA TYR A 164 0.91 12.15 1.08
C TYR A 164 1.70 11.56 -0.08
N SER A 165 2.24 10.35 0.08
CA SER A 165 2.93 9.66 -1.01
C SER A 165 1.99 9.18 -2.11
N ASN A 166 0.71 9.00 -1.81
CA ASN A 166 -0.25 8.35 -2.70
C ASN A 166 -1.47 9.21 -3.05
N TYR A 167 -1.71 10.31 -2.31
CA TYR A 167 -2.90 11.14 -2.45
C TYR A 167 -2.55 12.63 -2.32
N ASN A 168 -3.37 13.47 -2.96
CA ASN A 168 -3.45 14.88 -2.66
C ASN A 168 -4.45 15.05 -1.50
N VAL A 169 -3.94 15.35 -0.29
CA VAL A 169 -4.71 15.27 0.96
C VAL A 169 -5.25 16.63 1.35
N HIS A 170 -6.56 16.72 1.53
CA HIS A 170 -7.28 17.89 2.01
C HIS A 170 -7.78 17.63 3.44
N PHE A 171 -7.17 18.28 4.44
CA PHE A 171 -7.65 18.18 5.81
C PHE A 171 -8.87 19.06 6.02
N THR A 172 -9.82 18.60 6.83
CA THR A 172 -11.02 19.33 7.24
C THR A 172 -11.27 19.18 8.74
N ASN A 173 -11.88 20.20 9.35
CA ASN A 173 -12.45 20.12 10.69
C ASN A 173 -13.96 19.87 10.66
N LEU A 174 -14.56 19.76 9.47
CA LEU A 174 -15.99 19.62 9.22
C LEU A 174 -16.87 20.78 9.74
N VAL A 175 -16.29 21.87 10.19
CA VAL A 175 -17.04 23.10 10.56
C VAL A 175 -17.49 23.81 9.28
N GLU A 176 -16.61 23.87 8.28
CA GLU A 176 -16.93 24.33 6.94
C GLU A 176 -17.20 23.13 6.02
N PRO A 177 -17.95 23.33 4.92
CA PRO A 177 -18.15 22.27 3.93
C PRO A 177 -16.81 21.71 3.44
N PRO A 178 -16.61 20.39 3.47
CA PRO A 178 -15.36 19.78 3.05
C PRO A 178 -15.10 19.92 1.55
N ALA A 179 -13.86 19.77 1.13
CA ALA A 179 -13.48 19.73 -0.28
C ALA A 179 -14.28 18.64 -1.02
N LYS A 180 -14.66 18.93 -2.27
CA LYS A 180 -15.36 17.96 -3.14
C LYS A 180 -14.38 16.90 -3.64
N THR A 181 -14.13 15.91 -2.83
CA THR A 181 -13.29 14.75 -3.17
C THR A 181 -14.16 13.49 -3.28
N PRO A 182 -13.72 12.45 -4.02
CA PRO A 182 -14.52 11.22 -4.14
C PRO A 182 -14.60 10.41 -2.85
N VAL A 183 -13.62 10.58 -1.94
CA VAL A 183 -13.50 9.82 -0.70
C VAL A 183 -13.10 10.74 0.44
N MET A 184 -13.72 10.54 1.61
CA MET A 184 -13.29 11.12 2.89
C MET A 184 -12.92 10.01 3.86
N ILE A 185 -11.76 10.14 4.49
CA ILE A 185 -11.36 9.32 5.63
C ILE A 185 -11.80 10.06 6.90
N VAL A 186 -12.60 9.41 7.70
CA VAL A 186 -13.06 9.87 9.02
C VAL A 186 -12.37 9.03 10.07
N HIS A 187 -11.37 9.59 10.72
CA HIS A 187 -10.66 8.97 11.84
C HIS A 187 -11.09 9.63 13.13
N SER A 188 -12.16 9.12 13.72
CA SER A 188 -12.85 9.67 14.85
C SER A 188 -13.59 8.58 15.63
N GLY A 189 -14.05 8.91 16.79
CA GLY A 189 -14.85 8.01 17.62
C GLY A 189 -14.70 8.33 19.10
N TYR A 190 -13.68 9.09 19.49
CA TYR A 190 -13.49 9.48 20.89
C TYR A 190 -14.35 10.68 21.28
N ASP A 191 -14.42 11.69 20.41
CA ASP A 191 -15.25 12.87 20.65
C ASP A 191 -16.57 12.79 19.88
N SER A 192 -17.61 13.39 20.44
CA SER A 192 -18.86 13.60 19.71
C SER A 192 -18.72 14.77 18.74
N LEU A 193 -19.24 14.61 17.54
CA LEU A 193 -19.27 15.62 16.50
C LEU A 193 -20.35 16.66 16.83
N SER A 194 -20.08 17.93 16.51
CA SER A 194 -21.11 18.97 16.58
C SER A 194 -22.20 18.74 15.52
N VAL A 195 -23.35 19.40 15.69
CA VAL A 195 -24.45 19.35 14.72
C VAL A 195 -23.99 19.78 13.33
N THR A 196 -23.14 20.82 13.24
CA THR A 196 -22.58 21.31 11.98
C THR A 196 -21.65 20.28 11.33
N GLN A 197 -20.82 19.62 12.12
CA GLN A 197 -19.92 18.57 11.61
C GLN A 197 -20.69 17.37 11.08
N LEU A 198 -21.70 16.89 11.82
CA LEU A 198 -22.57 15.81 11.35
C LEU A 198 -23.33 16.20 10.07
N TYR A 199 -23.85 17.45 10.02
CA TYR A 199 -24.51 17.95 8.82
C TYR A 199 -23.57 17.96 7.61
N ASN A 200 -22.36 18.47 7.75
CA ASN A 200 -21.38 18.51 6.65
C ASN A 200 -20.92 17.10 6.22
N LEU A 201 -20.84 16.16 7.17
CA LEU A 201 -20.55 14.75 6.88
C LEU A 201 -21.69 14.09 6.08
N ASP A 202 -22.94 14.34 6.52
CA ASP A 202 -24.13 13.87 5.82
C ASP A 202 -24.23 14.45 4.40
N GLN A 203 -24.02 15.76 4.26
CA GLN A 203 -24.01 16.42 2.96
C GLN A 203 -22.93 15.87 2.01
N PHE A 204 -21.77 15.50 2.54
CA PHE A 204 -20.72 14.86 1.74
C PHE A 204 -21.21 13.51 1.17
N LEU A 205 -21.88 12.69 1.98
CA LEU A 205 -22.48 11.43 1.54
C LEU A 205 -23.60 11.66 0.51
N MET A 206 -24.51 12.60 0.79
CA MET A 206 -25.64 12.92 -0.09
C MET A 206 -25.21 13.44 -1.46
N GLN A 207 -24.03 14.06 -1.54
CA GLN A 207 -23.42 14.49 -2.81
C GLN A 207 -22.68 13.38 -3.55
N GLY A 208 -22.75 12.12 -3.08
CA GLY A 208 -22.15 10.95 -3.70
C GLY A 208 -20.71 10.66 -3.24
N GLY A 209 -20.21 11.37 -2.22
CA GLY A 209 -18.94 11.05 -1.57
C GLY A 209 -18.99 9.70 -0.86
N LYS A 210 -17.84 9.07 -0.71
CA LYS A 210 -17.68 7.79 0.00
C LYS A 210 -16.91 8.01 1.28
N LEU A 211 -17.34 7.37 2.38
CA LEU A 211 -16.64 7.44 3.66
C LEU A 211 -15.84 6.16 3.91
N VAL A 212 -14.63 6.34 4.40
CA VAL A 212 -13.83 5.32 5.07
C VAL A 212 -13.75 5.74 6.53
N VAL A 213 -14.44 5.01 7.41
CA VAL A 213 -14.50 5.35 8.83
C VAL A 213 -13.56 4.44 9.61
N LEU A 214 -12.63 5.05 10.35
CA LEU A 214 -11.73 4.41 11.29
C LEU A 214 -12.16 4.83 12.69
N ALA A 215 -12.88 3.96 13.38
CA ALA A 215 -13.43 4.21 14.69
C ALA A 215 -13.52 2.93 15.51
N ASP A 216 -13.23 3.03 16.80
CA ASP A 216 -13.36 1.96 17.78
C ASP A 216 -14.42 2.34 18.83
N LYS A 217 -15.25 1.38 19.22
CA LYS A 217 -16.18 1.53 20.35
C LYS A 217 -15.52 1.30 21.70
N ILE A 218 -14.38 0.69 21.73
CA ILE A 218 -13.67 0.31 22.94
C ILE A 218 -12.26 0.85 22.88
N PHE A 219 -11.87 1.59 23.89
CA PHE A 219 -10.49 1.92 24.16
C PHE A 219 -9.96 0.96 25.24
N SER A 220 -8.84 0.29 24.97
CA SER A 220 -8.17 -0.53 25.98
C SER A 220 -6.69 -0.19 26.05
N ASP A 221 -6.21 -0.04 27.25
CA ASP A 221 -4.78 -0.03 27.57
C ASP A 221 -4.44 -1.23 28.47
N SER A 222 -3.24 -1.27 29.04
CA SER A 222 -2.81 -2.39 29.90
C SER A 222 -3.60 -2.51 31.22
N GLU A 223 -4.39 -1.51 31.61
CA GLU A 223 -5.03 -1.43 32.91
C GLU A 223 -6.54 -1.19 32.84
N THR A 224 -7.03 -0.57 31.74
CA THR A 224 -8.43 -0.14 31.64
C THR A 224 -9.06 -0.51 30.30
N VAL A 225 -10.36 -0.82 30.35
CA VAL A 225 -11.20 -0.98 29.17
C VAL A 225 -12.36 0.03 29.31
N ILE A 226 -12.48 0.94 28.36
CA ILE A 226 -13.47 2.02 28.36
C ILE A 226 -14.34 1.88 27.11
N GLU A 227 -15.65 1.84 27.28
CA GLU A 227 -16.57 1.96 26.17
C GLU A 227 -16.68 3.44 25.75
N ILE A 228 -16.51 3.67 24.46
CA ILE A 228 -16.55 5.00 23.87
C ILE A 228 -17.98 5.30 23.40
N HIS A 229 -18.49 6.47 23.78
CA HIS A 229 -19.80 6.95 23.37
C HIS A 229 -19.62 8.18 22.47
N SER A 230 -19.94 8.02 21.19
CA SER A 230 -19.88 9.10 20.20
C SER A 230 -21.13 9.08 19.33
N ASN A 231 -21.66 10.25 19.02
CA ASN A 231 -22.79 10.37 18.09
C ASN A 231 -22.43 10.01 16.63
N LEU A 232 -21.16 9.82 16.33
CA LEU A 232 -20.72 9.21 15.08
C LEU A 232 -21.28 7.78 14.92
N PHE A 233 -21.41 7.03 16.02
CA PHE A 233 -21.96 5.67 15.97
C PHE A 233 -23.46 5.68 15.66
N ASP A 234 -24.21 6.64 16.19
CA ASP A 234 -25.63 6.85 15.84
C ASP A 234 -25.78 7.24 14.37
N PHE A 235 -24.88 8.11 13.88
CA PHE A 235 -24.82 8.47 12.46
C PHE A 235 -24.57 7.26 11.57
N LEU A 236 -23.64 6.37 11.93
CA LEU A 236 -23.37 5.13 11.18
C LEU A 236 -24.55 4.18 11.22
N GLU A 237 -25.21 4.01 12.40
CA GLU A 237 -26.39 3.14 12.53
C GLU A 237 -27.57 3.65 11.70
N ASN A 238 -27.79 4.95 11.63
CA ASN A 238 -28.80 5.57 10.76
C ASN A 238 -28.49 5.36 9.26
N ASN A 239 -27.22 5.15 8.91
CA ASN A 239 -26.78 4.79 7.55
C ASN A 239 -26.63 3.27 7.34
N GLY A 240 -27.16 2.45 8.24
CA GLY A 240 -27.24 0.99 8.13
C GLY A 240 -26.00 0.23 8.60
N ILE A 241 -25.07 0.88 9.29
CA ILE A 241 -23.83 0.28 9.80
C ILE A 241 -23.85 0.30 11.33
N LYS A 242 -24.03 -0.88 11.93
CA LYS A 242 -23.98 -1.05 13.37
C LYS A 242 -22.64 -1.60 13.82
N LEU A 243 -21.97 -0.87 14.71
CA LEU A 243 -20.76 -1.35 15.40
C LEU A 243 -21.17 -2.07 16.69
N SER A 244 -20.65 -3.28 16.89
CA SER A 244 -20.79 -3.99 18.16
C SER A 244 -19.69 -3.59 19.15
N SER A 245 -19.96 -3.79 20.44
CA SER A 245 -18.99 -3.58 21.53
C SER A 245 -18.27 -4.89 21.91
N ASP A 246 -18.26 -5.88 21.02
CA ASP A 246 -17.65 -7.19 21.29
C ASP A 246 -16.12 -7.08 21.25
N ILE A 247 -15.47 -7.66 22.25
CA ILE A 247 -14.00 -7.76 22.41
C ILE A 247 -13.54 -9.10 21.86
#